data_885063f092c10b1b02484b2c2d679cfd
#
_entry.id   885063f092c10b1b02484b2c2d679cfd
#
_cell.length_a   1.000
_cell.length_b   1.000
_cell.length_c   1.000
_cell.angle_alpha   90.00
_cell.angle_beta   90.00
_cell.angle_gamma   90.00
#
_symmetry.space_group_name_H-M   'P 1'
#
loop_
_entity.id
_entity.type
_entity.pdbx_description
1 polymer ?
#
loop_
_entity_poly.entity_id
_entity_poly.type
_entity_poly.pdbx_seq_one_letter_code
_entity_poly.pdbx_strand_id
1 'polypeptide(L)'
;MEIRNGEICIGGVSVDEIANTFGTPTYVYDEAKIRENYRSVKNTFEKYYPDFKMFYAVKCCNNPAIVNILRQEGAGADCASVNEILLAKSVGLSGEDVMFSGNFLSDDDIRQGLESGVIFNLDDISILPRLLKFGTPELLSFRINPGYGKSNVGDFVTNAGPGAKFGIHPDKVIEGYRLAKEAGIKRFGAHMMTGSCIT
;
A
#
# COMPACT_ATOMS: atom_id res chain seq x y z
N MET A 1 -9.56 3.95 22.78
CA MET A 1 -10.31 3.34 23.89
C MET A 1 -9.94 4.09 25.15
N GLU A 2 -10.91 4.52 25.96
CA GLU A 2 -10.76 5.31 27.18
C GLU A 2 -11.79 4.87 28.22
N ILE A 3 -11.61 5.26 29.47
CA ILE A 3 -12.61 5.06 30.52
C ILE A 3 -13.20 6.42 30.86
N ARG A 4 -14.53 6.57 30.72
CA ARG A 4 -15.28 7.77 31.11
C ARG A 4 -16.36 7.36 32.10
N ASN A 5 -16.37 8.00 33.26
CA ASN A 5 -17.35 7.74 34.33
C ASN A 5 -17.49 6.25 34.72
N GLY A 6 -16.38 5.48 34.63
CA GLY A 6 -16.38 4.04 34.93
C GLY A 6 -16.80 3.14 33.77
N GLU A 7 -17.16 3.69 32.60
CA GLU A 7 -17.53 2.95 31.39
C GLU A 7 -16.37 2.96 30.38
N ILE A 8 -16.22 1.85 29.66
CA ILE A 8 -15.29 1.77 28.54
C ILE A 8 -15.92 2.44 27.31
N CYS A 9 -15.21 3.40 26.71
CA CYS A 9 -15.63 4.13 25.52
C CYS A 9 -14.66 3.97 24.37
N ILE A 10 -15.20 3.95 23.14
CA ILE A 10 -14.44 3.98 21.87
C ILE A 10 -14.93 5.19 21.08
N GLY A 11 -14.04 6.12 20.73
CA GLY A 11 -14.43 7.35 20.04
C GLY A 11 -15.45 8.20 20.82
N GLY A 12 -15.48 8.10 22.15
CA GLY A 12 -16.43 8.81 23.02
C GLY A 12 -17.78 8.14 23.21
N VAL A 13 -18.05 7.00 22.55
CA VAL A 13 -19.31 6.22 22.68
C VAL A 13 -19.06 5.01 23.60
N SER A 14 -19.99 4.76 24.53
CA SER A 14 -19.92 3.60 25.44
C SER A 14 -19.98 2.28 24.67
N VAL A 15 -19.18 1.30 25.06
CA VAL A 15 -19.23 -0.04 24.45
C VAL A 15 -20.58 -0.72 24.66
N ASP A 16 -21.29 -0.43 25.72
CA ASP A 16 -22.64 -0.95 25.98
C ASP A 16 -23.67 -0.33 25.02
N GLU A 17 -23.56 0.97 24.74
CA GLU A 17 -24.37 1.63 23.72
C GLU A 17 -24.14 1.04 22.32
N ILE A 18 -22.86 0.82 21.96
CA ILE A 18 -22.47 0.19 20.68
C ILE A 18 -23.06 -1.22 20.60
N ALA A 19 -22.88 -2.04 21.64
CA ALA A 19 -23.37 -3.42 21.68
C ALA A 19 -24.90 -3.49 21.61
N ASN A 20 -25.60 -2.60 22.30
CA ASN A 20 -27.06 -2.55 22.28
C ASN A 20 -27.63 -2.08 20.94
N THR A 21 -26.88 -1.20 20.23
CA THR A 21 -27.31 -0.64 18.94
C THR A 21 -27.02 -1.57 17.77
N PHE A 22 -25.83 -2.16 17.76
CA PHE A 22 -25.33 -2.92 16.59
C PHE A 22 -25.20 -4.41 16.84
N GLY A 23 -25.35 -4.86 18.07
CA GLY A 23 -25.13 -6.25 18.47
C GLY A 23 -23.67 -6.61 18.66
N THR A 24 -23.44 -7.89 19.02
CA THR A 24 -22.10 -8.47 19.20
C THR A 24 -22.03 -9.84 18.50
N PRO A 25 -20.89 -10.26 17.92
CA PRO A 25 -19.63 -9.50 17.84
C PRO A 25 -19.68 -8.41 16.74
N THR A 26 -19.00 -7.28 16.98
CA THR A 26 -18.89 -6.20 16.00
C THR A 26 -17.49 -5.56 15.98
N TYR A 27 -17.04 -5.11 14.81
CA TYR A 27 -15.83 -4.30 14.70
C TYR A 27 -16.15 -2.82 14.85
N VAL A 28 -15.39 -2.14 15.68
CA VAL A 28 -15.55 -0.70 15.94
C VAL A 28 -14.29 0.04 15.54
N TYR A 29 -14.43 1.06 14.73
CA TYR A 29 -13.33 1.91 14.26
C TYR A 29 -13.50 3.33 14.83
N ASP A 30 -12.47 3.84 15.45
CA ASP A 30 -12.40 5.22 15.95
C ASP A 30 -11.81 6.11 14.85
N GLU A 31 -12.67 6.88 14.17
CA GLU A 31 -12.26 7.76 13.08
C GLU A 31 -11.25 8.82 13.54
N ALA A 32 -11.44 9.40 14.71
CA ALA A 32 -10.53 10.41 15.25
C ALA A 32 -9.12 9.82 15.43
N LYS A 33 -9.05 8.56 15.92
CA LYS A 33 -7.77 7.86 16.10
C LYS A 33 -7.09 7.49 14.77
N ILE A 34 -7.87 7.10 13.76
CA ILE A 34 -7.35 6.84 12.41
C ILE A 34 -6.69 8.11 11.85
N ARG A 35 -7.38 9.24 11.92
CA ARG A 35 -6.88 10.54 11.44
C ARG A 35 -5.65 10.99 12.24
N GLU A 36 -5.68 10.88 13.55
CA GLU A 36 -4.54 11.21 14.43
C GLU A 36 -3.29 10.41 14.06
N ASN A 37 -3.42 9.10 13.89
CA ASN A 37 -2.32 8.22 13.54
C ASN A 37 -1.72 8.61 12.17
N TYR A 38 -2.56 8.84 11.16
CA TYR A 38 -2.10 9.30 9.85
C TYR A 38 -1.34 10.62 9.94
N ARG A 39 -1.93 11.62 10.60
CA ARG A 39 -1.33 12.95 10.76
C ARG A 39 -0.02 12.91 11.54
N SER A 40 0.09 12.06 12.55
CA SER A 40 1.31 11.89 13.35
C SER A 40 2.48 11.43 12.47
N VAL A 41 2.28 10.43 11.61
CA VAL A 41 3.29 9.94 10.67
C VAL A 41 3.61 11.03 9.64
N LYS A 42 2.60 11.56 8.97
CA LYS A 42 2.75 12.60 7.94
C LYS A 42 3.54 13.78 8.45
N ASN A 43 3.11 14.38 9.57
CA ASN A 43 3.75 15.57 10.14
C ASN A 43 5.20 15.29 10.57
N THR A 44 5.51 14.05 10.97
CA THR A 44 6.88 13.68 11.33
C THR A 44 7.80 13.65 10.11
N PHE A 45 7.35 13.06 9.01
CA PHE A 45 8.13 13.00 7.77
C PHE A 45 8.26 14.38 7.11
N GLU A 46 7.19 15.16 7.06
CA GLU A 46 7.17 16.48 6.41
C GLU A 46 8.12 17.50 7.08
N LYS A 47 8.51 17.29 8.35
CA LYS A 47 9.56 18.11 9.00
C LYS A 47 10.90 18.03 8.28
N TYR A 48 11.22 16.90 7.65
CA TYR A 48 12.51 16.61 7.04
C TYR A 48 12.42 16.49 5.53
N TYR A 49 11.25 16.12 5.01
CA TYR A 49 10.99 15.93 3.60
C TYR A 49 9.56 16.38 3.25
N PRO A 50 9.37 17.64 2.84
CA PRO A 50 8.04 18.22 2.64
C PRO A 50 7.27 17.59 1.48
N ASP A 51 7.95 17.00 0.50
CA ASP A 51 7.32 16.27 -0.61
C ASP A 51 7.09 14.78 -0.23
N PHE A 52 6.39 14.59 0.88
CA PHE A 52 6.06 13.25 1.41
C PHE A 52 4.62 12.88 1.11
N LYS A 53 4.40 11.68 0.60
CA LYS A 53 3.06 11.09 0.44
C LYS A 53 3.04 9.67 1.00
N MET A 54 2.06 9.40 1.84
CA MET A 54 1.83 8.06 2.39
C MET A 54 0.78 7.32 1.57
N PHE A 55 1.08 6.09 1.15
CA PHE A 55 0.14 5.18 0.51
C PHE A 55 -0.34 4.16 1.54
N TYR A 56 -1.65 4.11 1.74
CA TYR A 56 -2.26 3.16 2.65
C TYR A 56 -2.37 1.78 2.00
N ALA A 57 -1.84 0.75 2.66
CA ALA A 57 -1.97 -0.63 2.19
C ALA A 57 -3.41 -1.13 2.37
N VAL A 58 -4.19 -1.14 1.29
CA VAL A 58 -5.63 -1.46 1.29
C VAL A 58 -5.91 -2.86 1.84
N LYS A 59 -5.00 -3.81 1.62
CA LYS A 59 -5.07 -5.18 2.17
C LYS A 59 -5.18 -5.26 3.70
N CYS A 60 -4.75 -4.23 4.43
CA CYS A 60 -4.83 -4.20 5.90
C CYS A 60 -6.26 -4.09 6.40
N CYS A 61 -7.05 -3.24 5.76
CA CYS A 61 -8.50 -3.12 5.96
C CYS A 61 -9.11 -2.48 4.71
N ASN A 62 -9.78 -3.29 3.92
CA ASN A 62 -10.41 -2.88 2.65
C ASN A 62 -11.83 -2.30 2.82
N ASN A 63 -12.14 -1.77 3.99
CA ASN A 63 -13.40 -1.08 4.22
C ASN A 63 -13.38 0.29 3.50
N PRO A 64 -14.31 0.56 2.55
CA PRO A 64 -14.31 1.81 1.79
C PRO A 64 -14.40 3.06 2.67
N ALA A 65 -15.09 3.01 3.80
CA ALA A 65 -15.16 4.14 4.74
C ALA A 65 -13.80 4.47 5.32
N ILE A 66 -13.00 3.47 5.70
CA ILE A 66 -11.63 3.66 6.24
C ILE A 66 -10.72 4.22 5.15
N VAL A 67 -10.76 3.67 3.94
CA VAL A 67 -9.97 4.17 2.80
C VAL A 67 -10.35 5.62 2.49
N ASN A 68 -11.64 5.97 2.54
CA ASN A 68 -12.09 7.33 2.31
C ASN A 68 -11.65 8.32 3.41
N ILE A 69 -11.67 7.90 4.69
CA ILE A 69 -11.14 8.71 5.79
C ILE A 69 -9.66 9.04 5.54
N LEU A 70 -8.85 8.06 5.18
CA LEU A 70 -7.43 8.24 4.91
C LEU A 70 -7.19 9.10 3.65
N ARG A 71 -7.99 8.88 2.59
CA ARG A 71 -7.96 9.75 1.40
C ARG A 71 -8.21 11.22 1.74
N GLN A 72 -9.19 11.50 2.60
CA GLN A 72 -9.48 12.87 3.05
C GLN A 72 -8.31 13.52 3.79
N GLU A 73 -7.45 12.73 4.41
CA GLU A 73 -6.20 13.20 5.03
C GLU A 73 -5.05 13.36 4.01
N GLY A 74 -5.24 12.93 2.75
CA GLY A 74 -4.26 13.03 1.68
C GLY A 74 -3.49 11.74 1.40
N ALA A 75 -3.91 10.60 1.95
CA ALA A 75 -3.30 9.31 1.63
C ALA A 75 -3.59 8.89 0.19
N GLY A 76 -2.60 8.27 -0.46
CA GLY A 76 -2.82 7.40 -1.60
C GLY A 76 -3.19 5.98 -1.16
N ALA A 77 -3.39 5.08 -2.12
CA ALA A 77 -3.66 3.67 -1.88
C ALA A 77 -2.55 2.78 -2.47
N ASP A 78 -2.03 1.86 -1.66
CA ASP A 78 -1.19 0.75 -2.14
C ASP A 78 -2.08 -0.48 -2.29
N CYS A 79 -2.27 -0.91 -3.55
CA CYS A 79 -3.20 -1.94 -3.96
C CYS A 79 -2.46 -3.19 -4.42
N ALA A 80 -2.81 -4.34 -3.89
CA ALA A 80 -2.23 -5.64 -4.25
C ALA A 80 -3.05 -6.38 -5.33
N SER A 81 -4.24 -5.90 -5.67
CA SER A 81 -5.14 -6.49 -6.66
C SER A 81 -5.96 -5.43 -7.40
N VAL A 82 -6.52 -5.81 -8.54
CA VAL A 82 -7.45 -4.96 -9.29
C VAL A 82 -8.68 -4.60 -8.46
N ASN A 83 -9.20 -5.51 -7.65
CA ASN A 83 -10.35 -5.21 -6.78
C ASN A 83 -10.03 -4.08 -5.78
N GLU A 84 -8.81 -4.02 -5.28
CA GLU A 84 -8.38 -2.91 -4.42
C GLU A 84 -8.23 -1.59 -5.20
N ILE A 85 -7.79 -1.64 -6.48
CA ILE A 85 -7.80 -0.48 -7.37
C ILE A 85 -9.24 0.03 -7.58
N LEU A 86 -10.19 -0.87 -7.85
CA LEU A 86 -11.60 -0.51 -8.02
C LEU A 86 -12.18 0.10 -6.74
N LEU A 87 -11.82 -0.45 -5.57
CA LEU A 87 -12.21 0.13 -4.28
C LEU A 87 -11.61 1.54 -4.10
N ALA A 88 -10.32 1.72 -4.37
CA ALA A 88 -9.66 3.03 -4.31
C ALA A 88 -10.35 4.05 -5.24
N LYS A 89 -10.69 3.64 -6.46
CA LYS A 89 -11.45 4.47 -7.42
C LYS A 89 -12.85 4.81 -6.90
N SER A 90 -13.55 3.88 -6.26
CA SER A 90 -14.90 4.12 -5.71
C SER A 90 -14.93 5.20 -4.64
N VAL A 91 -13.83 5.45 -3.95
CA VAL A 91 -13.70 6.54 -2.97
C VAL A 91 -13.02 7.79 -3.55
N GLY A 92 -12.73 7.82 -4.85
CA GLY A 92 -12.22 8.99 -5.56
C GLY A 92 -10.69 9.10 -5.67
N LEU A 93 -9.94 8.02 -5.40
CA LEU A 93 -8.52 7.93 -5.72
C LEU A 93 -8.33 7.49 -7.18
N SER A 94 -7.33 8.03 -7.88
CA SER A 94 -7.04 7.67 -9.28
C SER A 94 -5.61 8.03 -9.66
N GLY A 95 -5.15 7.47 -10.79
CA GLY A 95 -3.84 7.81 -11.35
C GLY A 95 -2.70 7.54 -10.35
N GLU A 96 -1.84 8.53 -10.17
CA GLU A 96 -0.67 8.45 -9.28
C GLU A 96 -1.02 8.51 -7.78
N ASP A 97 -2.30 8.60 -7.42
CA ASP A 97 -2.74 8.38 -6.04
C ASP A 97 -2.87 6.89 -5.71
N VAL A 98 -2.72 6.02 -6.70
CA VAL A 98 -2.83 4.57 -6.54
C VAL A 98 -1.54 3.90 -7.01
N MET A 99 -0.91 3.14 -6.12
CA MET A 99 0.21 2.26 -6.45
C MET A 99 -0.31 0.83 -6.59
N PHE A 100 0.08 0.13 -7.64
CA PHE A 100 -0.27 -1.26 -7.89
C PHE A 100 0.94 -2.16 -7.64
N SER A 101 0.95 -2.80 -6.48
CA SER A 101 2.05 -3.64 -5.98
C SER A 101 1.69 -5.14 -6.01
N GLY A 102 0.99 -5.59 -7.04
CA GLY A 102 0.62 -6.99 -7.22
C GLY A 102 1.83 -7.87 -7.56
N ASN A 103 1.91 -9.07 -6.95
CA ASN A 103 3.06 -9.95 -7.12
C ASN A 103 2.88 -10.97 -8.27
N PHE A 104 1.70 -11.51 -8.47
CA PHE A 104 1.40 -12.55 -9.47
C PHE A 104 0.35 -12.05 -10.46
N LEU A 105 0.69 -10.97 -11.19
CA LEU A 105 -0.23 -10.31 -12.10
C LEU A 105 -0.55 -11.19 -13.31
N SER A 106 -1.84 -11.39 -13.57
CA SER A 106 -2.32 -11.89 -14.86
C SER A 106 -2.20 -10.81 -15.95
N ASP A 107 -2.35 -11.19 -17.20
CA ASP A 107 -2.36 -10.23 -18.31
C ASP A 107 -3.58 -9.29 -18.23
N ASP A 108 -4.67 -9.78 -17.64
CA ASP A 108 -5.86 -8.97 -17.40
C ASP A 108 -5.66 -7.95 -16.29
N ASP A 109 -5.02 -8.34 -15.18
CA ASP A 109 -4.63 -7.39 -14.10
C ASP A 109 -3.75 -6.27 -14.64
N ILE A 110 -2.78 -6.62 -15.49
CA ILE A 110 -1.88 -5.65 -16.11
C ILE A 110 -2.66 -4.66 -16.98
N ARG A 111 -3.58 -5.15 -17.84
CA ARG A 111 -4.40 -4.30 -18.69
C ARG A 111 -5.26 -3.35 -17.87
N GLN A 112 -5.97 -3.86 -16.88
CA GLN A 112 -6.84 -3.06 -16.01
C GLN A 112 -6.04 -2.03 -15.19
N GLY A 113 -4.84 -2.37 -14.74
CA GLY A 113 -3.92 -1.44 -14.09
C GLY A 113 -3.52 -0.29 -15.03
N LEU A 114 -3.14 -0.60 -16.28
CA LEU A 114 -2.79 0.41 -17.28
C LEU A 114 -3.98 1.34 -17.59
N GLU A 115 -5.16 0.77 -17.82
CA GLU A 115 -6.39 1.53 -18.06
C GLU A 115 -6.76 2.44 -16.87
N SER A 116 -6.36 2.05 -15.68
CA SER A 116 -6.57 2.82 -14.45
C SER A 116 -5.54 3.93 -14.24
N GLY A 117 -4.45 3.95 -15.02
CA GLY A 117 -3.38 4.96 -14.94
C GLY A 117 -2.60 4.93 -13.63
N VAL A 118 -2.57 3.80 -12.94
CA VAL A 118 -1.91 3.64 -11.64
C VAL A 118 -0.38 3.56 -11.77
N ILE A 119 0.33 3.82 -10.68
CA ILE A 119 1.77 3.56 -10.58
C ILE A 119 1.98 2.05 -10.50
N PHE A 120 2.70 1.48 -11.47
CA PHE A 120 3.11 0.08 -11.39
C PHE A 120 4.36 -0.07 -10.53
N ASN A 121 4.28 -0.93 -9.52
CA ASN A 121 5.41 -1.37 -8.72
C ASN A 121 5.65 -2.86 -8.98
N LEU A 122 6.54 -3.16 -9.94
CA LEU A 122 6.78 -4.52 -10.40
C LEU A 122 7.67 -5.30 -9.42
N ASP A 123 7.24 -6.49 -9.11
CA ASP A 123 7.93 -7.39 -8.18
C ASP A 123 9.08 -8.17 -8.85
N ASP A 124 9.01 -8.35 -10.17
CA ASP A 124 10.01 -9.07 -10.94
C ASP A 124 10.20 -8.47 -12.34
N ILE A 125 11.42 -8.55 -12.88
CA ILE A 125 11.77 -8.04 -14.23
C ILE A 125 10.97 -8.76 -15.32
N SER A 126 10.63 -10.03 -15.16
CA SER A 126 9.88 -10.81 -16.14
C SER A 126 8.45 -10.28 -16.39
N ILE A 127 7.91 -9.46 -15.48
CA ILE A 127 6.62 -8.82 -15.66
C ILE A 127 6.71 -7.67 -16.68
N LEU A 128 7.86 -7.02 -16.80
CA LEU A 128 8.04 -5.86 -17.70
C LEU A 128 7.72 -6.18 -19.17
N PRO A 129 8.23 -7.24 -19.80
CA PRO A 129 7.87 -7.58 -21.19
C PRO A 129 6.39 -7.87 -21.38
N ARG A 130 5.71 -8.38 -20.34
CA ARG A 130 4.26 -8.61 -20.37
C ARG A 130 3.49 -7.30 -20.31
N LEU A 131 3.90 -6.39 -19.40
CA LEU A 131 3.32 -5.05 -19.29
C LEU A 131 3.40 -4.30 -20.61
N LEU A 132 4.56 -4.34 -21.25
CA LEU A 132 4.82 -3.62 -22.52
C LEU A 132 3.99 -4.13 -23.71
N LYS A 133 3.41 -5.33 -23.63
CA LYS A 133 2.46 -5.82 -24.66
C LYS A 133 1.15 -5.01 -24.66
N PHE A 134 0.76 -4.44 -23.52
CA PHE A 134 -0.50 -3.74 -23.33
C PHE A 134 -0.33 -2.22 -23.32
N GLY A 135 0.87 -1.73 -23.01
CA GLY A 135 1.17 -0.30 -23.00
C GLY A 135 2.42 0.03 -22.24
N THR A 136 2.82 1.31 -22.31
CA THR A 136 3.99 1.83 -21.59
C THR A 136 3.52 2.82 -20.53
N PRO A 137 3.64 2.49 -19.24
CA PRO A 137 3.28 3.43 -18.18
C PRO A 137 4.25 4.62 -18.16
N GLU A 138 3.78 5.77 -17.72
CA GLU A 138 4.65 6.95 -17.60
C GLU A 138 5.63 6.82 -16.44
N LEU A 139 5.19 6.24 -15.34
CA LEU A 139 5.97 5.98 -14.13
C LEU A 139 5.96 4.50 -13.79
N LEU A 140 7.14 3.93 -13.59
CA LEU A 140 7.34 2.56 -13.16
C LEU A 140 8.25 2.50 -11.94
N SER A 141 7.87 1.70 -10.96
CA SER A 141 8.69 1.31 -9.84
C SER A 141 9.03 -0.18 -9.91
N PHE A 142 10.19 -0.55 -9.39
CA PHE A 142 10.51 -1.94 -9.09
C PHE A 142 10.61 -2.13 -7.59
N ARG A 143 10.05 -3.23 -7.09
CA ARG A 143 10.34 -3.70 -5.75
C ARG A 143 11.71 -4.35 -5.76
N ILE A 144 12.62 -3.79 -4.98
CA ILE A 144 13.99 -4.27 -4.84
C ILE A 144 14.06 -5.13 -3.57
N ASN A 145 14.57 -6.35 -3.68
CA ASN A 145 14.93 -7.14 -2.51
C ASN A 145 16.26 -6.62 -1.96
N PRO A 146 16.31 -6.04 -0.75
CA PRO A 146 17.54 -5.46 -0.22
C PRO A 146 18.61 -6.50 0.18
N GLY A 147 18.32 -7.80 0.05
CA GLY A 147 19.23 -8.88 0.44
C GLY A 147 19.27 -9.17 1.94
N TYR A 148 18.58 -8.39 2.75
CA TYR A 148 18.38 -8.61 4.18
C TYR A 148 16.98 -8.21 4.61
N GLY A 149 16.53 -8.76 5.73
CA GLY A 149 15.26 -8.40 6.31
C GLY A 149 15.14 -8.87 7.75
N LYS A 150 14.18 -8.33 8.47
CA LYS A 150 13.93 -8.67 9.88
C LYS A 150 12.44 -8.89 10.13
N SER A 151 12.16 -9.85 11.02
CA SER A 151 10.83 -10.05 11.59
C SER A 151 10.96 -10.46 13.06
N ASN A 152 10.05 -9.99 13.91
CA ASN A 152 10.02 -10.37 15.32
C ASN A 152 9.35 -11.74 15.56
N VAL A 153 8.72 -12.31 14.52
CA VAL A 153 8.02 -13.61 14.61
C VAL A 153 8.71 -14.74 13.83
N GLY A 154 9.90 -14.49 13.29
CA GLY A 154 10.75 -15.45 12.58
C GLY A 154 11.06 -15.06 11.13
N ASP A 155 12.17 -15.57 10.63
CA ASP A 155 12.70 -15.18 9.31
C ASP A 155 11.78 -15.59 8.15
N PHE A 156 10.96 -16.61 8.33
CA PHE A 156 10.02 -17.10 7.31
C PHE A 156 8.88 -16.13 6.97
N VAL A 157 8.58 -15.16 7.84
CA VAL A 157 7.60 -14.09 7.58
C VAL A 157 8.24 -12.83 7.04
N THR A 158 9.57 -12.81 6.92
CA THR A 158 10.31 -11.71 6.33
C THR A 158 10.14 -11.73 4.82
N ASN A 159 9.49 -10.72 4.25
CA ASN A 159 9.33 -10.57 2.81
C ASN A 159 10.51 -9.82 2.16
N ALA A 160 11.70 -9.98 2.75
CA ALA A 160 12.97 -9.41 2.32
C ALA A 160 14.12 -10.35 2.75
N GLY A 161 15.28 -10.22 2.12
CA GLY A 161 16.45 -11.06 2.41
C GLY A 161 16.67 -12.16 1.38
N PRO A 162 17.73 -12.98 1.54
CA PRO A 162 18.21 -13.89 0.49
C PRO A 162 17.19 -14.95 0.04
N GLY A 163 16.31 -15.39 0.94
CA GLY A 163 15.28 -16.40 0.67
C GLY A 163 13.90 -15.81 0.36
N ALA A 164 13.77 -14.51 0.29
CA ALA A 164 12.46 -13.89 0.03
C ALA A 164 12.04 -14.12 -1.42
N LYS A 165 10.75 -14.46 -1.59
CA LYS A 165 10.15 -14.68 -2.91
C LYS A 165 9.78 -13.39 -3.66
N PHE A 166 9.95 -12.24 -3.04
CA PHE A 166 9.51 -10.95 -3.56
C PHE A 166 10.68 -10.01 -3.82
N GLY A 167 10.54 -9.26 -4.90
CA GLY A 167 11.45 -8.20 -5.29
C GLY A 167 12.63 -8.67 -6.14
N ILE A 168 13.13 -7.76 -6.95
CA ILE A 168 14.27 -8.00 -7.84
C ILE A 168 15.53 -8.15 -6.99
N HIS A 169 16.36 -9.15 -7.33
CA HIS A 169 17.68 -9.30 -6.72
C HIS A 169 18.55 -8.06 -6.99
N PRO A 170 19.35 -7.58 -6.04
CA PRO A 170 20.16 -6.37 -6.19
C PRO A 170 21.01 -6.34 -7.47
N ASP A 171 21.61 -7.48 -7.88
CA ASP A 171 22.42 -7.59 -9.09
C ASP A 171 21.62 -7.36 -10.39
N LYS A 172 20.30 -7.47 -10.34
CA LYS A 172 19.40 -7.31 -11.49
C LYS A 172 18.73 -5.94 -11.56
N VAL A 173 18.88 -5.11 -10.55
CA VAL A 173 18.19 -3.82 -10.46
C VAL A 173 18.54 -2.91 -11.64
N ILE A 174 19.83 -2.76 -11.94
CA ILE A 174 20.31 -1.90 -13.04
C ILE A 174 19.81 -2.41 -14.39
N GLU A 175 19.81 -3.73 -14.59
CA GLU A 175 19.27 -4.36 -15.80
C GLU A 175 17.78 -4.03 -15.97
N GLY A 176 16.97 -4.17 -14.91
CA GLY A 176 15.54 -3.86 -14.94
C GLY A 176 15.24 -2.42 -15.35
N TYR A 177 15.91 -1.45 -14.72
CA TYR A 177 15.72 -0.03 -15.08
C TYR A 177 16.27 0.31 -16.47
N ARG A 178 17.35 -0.32 -16.92
CA ARG A 178 17.88 -0.14 -18.29
C ARG A 178 16.83 -0.60 -19.31
N LEU A 179 16.28 -1.81 -19.15
CA LEU A 179 15.25 -2.35 -20.03
C LEU A 179 13.98 -1.46 -20.05
N ALA A 180 13.56 -0.99 -18.88
CA ALA A 180 12.41 -0.10 -18.77
C ALA A 180 12.65 1.24 -19.50
N LYS A 181 13.83 1.83 -19.35
CA LYS A 181 14.26 3.04 -20.06
C LYS A 181 14.31 2.85 -21.57
N GLU A 182 14.87 1.75 -22.04
CA GLU A 182 14.93 1.39 -23.47
C GLU A 182 13.54 1.21 -24.07
N ALA A 183 12.57 0.74 -23.28
CA ALA A 183 11.17 0.63 -23.64
C ALA A 183 10.41 1.98 -23.65
N GLY A 184 11.06 3.10 -23.31
CA GLY A 184 10.49 4.44 -23.38
C GLY A 184 9.86 4.94 -22.10
N ILE A 185 9.97 4.22 -20.98
CA ILE A 185 9.52 4.70 -19.67
C ILE A 185 10.43 5.85 -19.21
N LYS A 186 9.82 6.93 -18.71
CA LYS A 186 10.54 8.19 -18.45
C LYS A 186 10.73 8.49 -16.97
N ARG A 187 9.81 8.02 -16.12
CA ARG A 187 9.82 8.28 -14.67
C ARG A 187 9.95 6.96 -13.92
N PHE A 188 10.81 6.97 -12.90
CA PHE A 188 11.15 5.77 -12.17
C PHE A 188 10.98 5.98 -10.66
N GLY A 189 10.43 4.97 -10.00
CA GLY A 189 10.42 4.82 -8.56
C GLY A 189 11.25 3.63 -8.12
N ALA A 190 11.62 3.57 -6.86
CA ALA A 190 12.23 2.41 -6.22
C ALA A 190 11.46 2.09 -4.93
N HIS A 191 11.14 0.83 -4.73
CA HIS A 191 10.42 0.35 -3.55
C HIS A 191 11.22 -0.75 -2.86
N MET A 192 11.25 -0.73 -1.55
CA MET A 192 11.87 -1.78 -0.73
C MET A 192 10.99 -2.11 0.46
N MET A 193 11.06 -3.36 0.88
CA MET A 193 10.50 -3.83 2.15
C MET A 193 11.62 -4.47 2.96
N THR A 194 11.87 -3.98 4.16
CA THR A 194 12.99 -4.43 5.01
C THR A 194 12.57 -5.32 6.15
N GLY A 195 11.26 -5.53 6.33
CA GLY A 195 10.77 -6.41 7.39
C GLY A 195 9.26 -6.48 7.50
N SER A 196 8.81 -7.45 8.27
CA SER A 196 7.41 -7.70 8.62
C SER A 196 7.25 -7.94 10.11
N CYS A 197 6.09 -7.55 10.67
CA CYS A 197 5.80 -7.75 12.11
C CYS A 197 6.94 -7.20 13.00
N ILE A 198 7.41 -6.00 12.69
CA ILE A 198 8.42 -5.29 13.49
C ILE A 198 7.68 -4.43 14.52
N THR A 199 8.08 -4.56 15.79
CA THR A 199 7.59 -3.75 16.93
C THR A 199 8.70 -2.91 17.51
#